data_e99a3295eacf1ef1d2cbb8408d6b2164
#
_entry.id   e99a3295eacf1ef1d2cbb8408d6b2164
#
_cell.length_a   1.000
_cell.length_b   1.000
_cell.length_c   1.000
_cell.angle_alpha   90.00
_cell.angle_beta   90.00
_cell.angle_gamma   90.00
#
_symmetry.space_group_name_H-M   'P 1'
#
loop_
_entity.id
_entity.type
_entity.pdbx_description
1 polymer ?
#
loop_
_entity_poly.entity_id
_entity_poly.type
_entity_poly.pdbx_seq_one_letter_code
_entity_poly.pdbx_strand_id
1 'polypeptide(L)'
;MALLKFSPRFFLRTASLFLAAALTAGTPGPKLLPEADESSSSAPVRNIIIDPGHGGVKPGAKGKFGTLEKDVTLAVSLKLKALIEKTMPFRVILTRDKDLDVSLESRAAVANNNDAQVFISIHANGSVRSKSHGAETFFMNVNASDEETRKLAYLENTGEELEKRIADEAQDAVKMILWDMAQAAYVRQSQRLAEMVQEDLNLELGLENRGIKQAAFKVLQGVACPAILVELAFISNPEEERKLGDESYQQRLAESIHRGLVRYLRLFPQK
;
A
#
# COMPACT_ATOMS: atom_id res chain seq x y z
N MET A 1 -32.60 43.05 30.21
CA MET A 1 -32.74 42.62 31.63
C MET A 1 -32.05 41.30 31.72
N ALA A 2 -31.05 41.04 32.52
CA ALA A 2 -30.28 41.80 33.50
C ALA A 2 -28.82 41.30 33.43
N LEU A 3 -27.91 42.22 33.60
CA LEU A 3 -26.49 42.05 33.79
C LEU A 3 -26.20 41.50 35.19
N LEU A 4 -25.26 40.60 35.34
CA LEU A 4 -24.57 40.41 36.60
C LEU A 4 -23.06 40.28 36.36
N LYS A 5 -22.38 41.36 36.73
CA LYS A 5 -20.94 41.49 36.95
C LYS A 5 -20.57 40.86 38.28
N PHE A 6 -19.46 40.17 38.37
CA PHE A 6 -18.71 40.04 39.63
C PHE A 6 -17.22 40.22 39.40
N SER A 7 -16.66 41.08 40.27
CA SER A 7 -15.32 41.65 40.27
C SER A 7 -14.43 40.91 41.32
N PRO A 8 -13.08 41.13 41.31
CA PRO A 8 -12.11 40.28 41.99
C PRO A 8 -11.82 40.69 43.42
N ARG A 9 -11.29 39.79 44.24
CA ARG A 9 -10.70 40.14 45.54
C ARG A 9 -9.29 39.58 45.70
N PHE A 10 -8.37 40.52 45.77
CA PHE A 10 -7.01 40.45 46.32
C PHE A 10 -7.06 39.97 47.79
N PHE A 11 -6.10 39.10 48.19
CA PHE A 11 -5.64 39.00 49.54
C PHE A 11 -4.13 38.85 49.62
N LEU A 12 -3.51 39.90 50.12
CA LEU A 12 -2.11 40.01 50.49
C LEU A 12 -1.98 39.74 51.99
N ARG A 13 -1.10 38.89 52.47
CA ARG A 13 -0.57 38.85 53.83
C ARG A 13 0.81 38.21 53.83
N THR A 14 1.82 39.00 53.90
CA THR A 14 2.75 39.39 54.97
C THR A 14 3.58 38.28 55.62
N ALA A 15 4.87 38.56 55.59
CA ALA A 15 6.05 37.86 56.04
C ALA A 15 6.04 37.48 57.52
N SER A 16 6.82 36.46 57.88
CA SER A 16 7.59 36.42 59.15
C SER A 16 8.84 35.56 58.96
N LEU A 17 9.94 36.20 59.17
CA LEU A 17 11.29 35.66 59.30
C LEU A 17 11.42 34.89 60.62
N PHE A 18 11.91 33.66 60.60
CA PHE A 18 12.61 33.06 61.76
C PHE A 18 13.89 32.40 61.29
N LEU A 19 14.98 32.96 61.76
CA LEU A 19 16.34 32.48 61.68
C LEU A 19 16.60 31.51 62.83
N ALA A 20 16.90 30.25 62.54
CA ALA A 20 17.46 29.33 63.51
C ALA A 20 18.61 28.54 62.87
N ALA A 21 19.82 28.83 63.27
CA ALA A 21 21.00 28.07 62.94
C ALA A 21 21.04 26.80 63.80
N ALA A 22 21.18 25.62 63.17
CA ALA A 22 21.58 24.39 63.83
C ALA A 22 22.60 23.66 62.96
N LEU A 23 23.78 23.52 63.47
CA LEU A 23 24.83 22.58 63.00
C LEU A 23 24.29 21.17 63.14
N THR A 24 24.37 20.36 62.09
CA THR A 24 24.44 18.89 62.24
C THR A 24 25.14 18.27 61.03
N ALA A 25 25.93 17.30 61.38
CA ALA A 25 26.73 16.36 60.66
C ALA A 25 26.22 15.89 59.27
N GLY A 26 27.17 15.76 58.36
CA GLY A 26 26.91 15.24 56.99
C GLY A 26 26.38 13.81 57.01
N THR A 27 25.21 13.65 56.37
CA THR A 27 24.76 12.37 55.86
C THR A 27 25.07 12.31 54.39
N PRO A 28 25.59 11.18 53.87
CA PRO A 28 25.81 11.05 52.41
C PRO A 28 24.44 11.11 51.71
N GLY A 29 24.29 12.05 50.79
CA GLY A 29 23.11 12.21 49.98
C GLY A 29 22.83 10.93 49.14
N PRO A 30 21.56 10.68 48.81
CA PRO A 30 21.22 9.55 47.95
C PRO A 30 21.95 9.66 46.60
N LYS A 31 22.65 8.61 46.26
CA LYS A 31 23.32 8.44 44.99
C LYS A 31 22.24 8.53 43.92
N LEU A 32 22.18 9.63 43.16
CA LEU A 32 21.34 9.75 41.99
C LEU A 32 21.75 8.60 41.07
N LEU A 33 20.83 7.66 40.86
CA LEU A 33 20.93 6.70 39.76
C LEU A 33 20.95 7.52 38.47
N PRO A 34 21.78 7.15 37.48
CA PRO A 34 21.73 7.83 36.19
C PRO A 34 20.30 7.71 35.66
N GLU A 35 19.68 8.85 35.37
CA GLU A 35 18.43 8.88 34.60
C GLU A 35 18.67 8.06 33.36
N ALA A 36 17.85 7.02 33.19
CA ALA A 36 17.81 6.26 31.95
C ALA A 36 17.50 7.26 30.83
N ASP A 37 18.44 7.39 29.92
CA ASP A 37 18.29 8.20 28.72
C ASP A 37 17.14 7.60 27.86
N GLU A 38 15.89 8.04 28.11
CA GLU A 38 14.71 7.65 27.35
C GLU A 38 14.66 8.31 25.96
N SER A 39 15.77 8.82 25.45
CA SER A 39 15.83 9.41 24.12
C SER A 39 16.20 8.43 22.99
N SER A 40 15.84 7.16 23.09
CA SER A 40 15.74 6.36 21.88
C SER A 40 14.35 6.58 21.24
N SER A 41 14.11 7.75 20.73
CA SER A 41 13.04 8.01 19.78
C SER A 41 13.34 7.16 18.53
N SER A 42 12.89 5.92 18.54
CA SER A 42 12.90 5.10 17.34
C SER A 42 12.08 5.84 16.30
N ALA A 43 12.69 6.19 15.17
CA ALA A 43 11.97 6.79 14.05
C ALA A 43 10.71 5.96 13.78
N PRO A 44 9.56 6.60 13.49
CA PRO A 44 8.31 5.88 13.27
C PRO A 44 8.53 4.83 12.18
N VAL A 45 8.12 3.58 12.48
CA VAL A 45 8.22 2.47 11.53
C VAL A 45 7.30 2.79 10.34
N ARG A 46 7.88 2.94 9.17
CA ARG A 46 7.14 3.19 7.93
C ARG A 46 6.82 1.88 7.25
N ASN A 47 5.55 1.65 6.94
CA ASN A 47 5.07 0.40 6.36
C ASN A 47 4.80 0.55 4.86
N ILE A 48 5.21 -0.45 4.09
CA ILE A 48 4.80 -0.67 2.70
C ILE A 48 3.96 -1.93 2.69
N ILE A 49 2.79 -1.87 2.05
CA ILE A 49 1.93 -3.04 1.89
C ILE A 49 2.10 -3.57 0.48
N ILE A 50 2.39 -4.86 0.38
CA ILE A 50 2.37 -5.60 -0.88
C ILE A 50 1.23 -6.59 -0.82
N ASP A 51 0.41 -6.59 -1.85
CA ASP A 51 -0.77 -7.42 -1.97
C ASP A 51 -0.59 -8.45 -3.09
N PRO A 52 -0.23 -9.70 -2.77
CA PRO A 52 -0.23 -10.76 -3.78
C PRO A 52 -1.67 -11.07 -4.20
N GLY A 53 -2.03 -10.79 -5.46
CA GLY A 53 -3.37 -11.01 -5.98
C GLY A 53 -3.84 -12.48 -5.84
N HIS A 54 -5.15 -12.68 -5.74
CA HIS A 54 -5.80 -13.98 -5.59
C HIS A 54 -5.35 -14.79 -4.36
N GLY A 55 -5.44 -16.12 -4.40
CA GLY A 55 -5.02 -17.01 -3.31
C GLY A 55 -6.13 -17.95 -2.83
N GLY A 56 -5.75 -19.06 -2.21
CA GLY A 56 -6.69 -20.09 -1.74
C GLY A 56 -7.54 -20.65 -2.87
N VAL A 57 -8.86 -20.54 -2.72
CA VAL A 57 -9.82 -21.02 -3.72
C VAL A 57 -9.91 -20.14 -4.98
N LYS A 58 -9.31 -18.96 -4.96
CA LYS A 58 -9.26 -18.05 -6.10
C LYS A 58 -7.91 -18.18 -6.82
N PRO A 59 -7.82 -18.98 -7.87
CA PRO A 59 -6.54 -19.21 -8.56
C PRO A 59 -6.05 -18.01 -9.37
N GLY A 60 -6.94 -17.06 -9.71
CA GLY A 60 -6.71 -16.06 -10.73
C GLY A 60 -6.68 -16.67 -12.13
N ALA A 61 -6.06 -16.00 -13.08
CA ALA A 61 -5.88 -16.51 -14.42
C ALA A 61 -4.98 -17.76 -14.43
N LYS A 62 -5.25 -18.65 -15.41
CA LYS A 62 -4.49 -19.89 -15.62
C LYS A 62 -3.85 -19.89 -16.98
N GLY A 63 -2.56 -20.10 -17.01
CA GLY A 63 -1.81 -20.25 -18.23
C GLY A 63 -2.06 -21.58 -18.94
N LYS A 64 -1.64 -21.68 -20.19
CA LYS A 64 -1.78 -22.86 -21.04
C LYS A 64 -1.04 -24.08 -20.49
N PHE A 65 0.09 -23.87 -19.82
CA PHE A 65 0.93 -24.93 -19.25
C PHE A 65 0.60 -25.21 -17.77
N GLY A 66 -0.42 -24.55 -17.24
CA GLY A 66 -0.95 -24.82 -15.90
C GLY A 66 -0.45 -23.89 -14.81
N THR A 67 0.37 -22.90 -15.15
CA THR A 67 0.80 -21.85 -14.19
C THR A 67 -0.42 -21.11 -13.68
N LEU A 68 -0.51 -20.91 -12.37
CA LEU A 68 -1.59 -20.15 -11.73
C LEU A 68 -1.12 -18.77 -11.35
N GLU A 69 -1.95 -17.77 -11.58
CA GLU A 69 -1.65 -16.39 -11.22
C GLU A 69 -1.33 -16.23 -9.75
N LYS A 70 -2.11 -16.83 -8.85
CA LYS A 70 -1.89 -16.76 -7.39
C LYS A 70 -0.48 -17.19 -6.95
N ASP A 71 0.14 -18.12 -7.66
CA ASP A 71 1.48 -18.64 -7.33
C ASP A 71 2.56 -17.66 -7.81
N VAL A 72 2.40 -17.10 -9.00
CA VAL A 72 3.30 -16.09 -9.57
C VAL A 72 3.28 -14.81 -8.72
N THR A 73 2.08 -14.33 -8.39
CA THR A 73 1.91 -13.10 -7.61
C THR A 73 2.54 -13.22 -6.23
N LEU A 74 2.39 -14.37 -5.57
CA LEU A 74 3.03 -14.64 -4.28
C LEU A 74 4.56 -14.69 -4.40
N ALA A 75 5.07 -15.40 -5.40
CA ALA A 75 6.52 -15.55 -5.61
C ALA A 75 7.21 -14.19 -5.86
N VAL A 76 6.65 -13.35 -6.73
CA VAL A 76 7.19 -12.00 -7.02
C VAL A 76 7.06 -11.10 -5.78
N SER A 77 5.95 -11.15 -5.06
CA SER A 77 5.73 -10.34 -3.86
C SER A 77 6.71 -10.67 -2.74
N LEU A 78 7.05 -11.94 -2.53
CA LEU A 78 8.05 -12.35 -1.54
C LEU A 78 9.45 -11.85 -1.91
N LYS A 79 9.83 -11.91 -3.21
CA LYS A 79 11.09 -11.37 -3.72
C LYS A 79 11.15 -9.85 -3.55
N LEU A 80 10.07 -9.13 -3.87
CA LEU A 80 9.96 -7.68 -3.71
C LEU A 80 10.07 -7.28 -2.22
N LYS A 81 9.38 -7.98 -1.32
CA LYS A 81 9.51 -7.79 0.13
C LYS A 81 10.96 -7.88 0.58
N ALA A 82 11.65 -8.95 0.19
CA ALA A 82 13.05 -9.19 0.58
C ALA A 82 13.98 -8.06 0.08
N LEU A 83 13.75 -7.55 -1.14
CA LEU A 83 14.52 -6.42 -1.69
C LEU A 83 14.29 -5.13 -0.91
N ILE A 84 13.04 -4.80 -0.62
CA ILE A 84 12.68 -3.58 0.12
C ILE A 84 13.29 -3.61 1.52
N GLU A 85 13.08 -4.66 2.28
CA GLU A 85 13.57 -4.78 3.67
C GLU A 85 15.10 -4.81 3.76
N LYS A 86 15.78 -5.29 2.71
CA LYS A 86 17.25 -5.31 2.63
C LYS A 86 17.84 -3.92 2.31
N THR A 87 17.14 -3.09 1.54
CA THR A 87 17.74 -1.89 0.92
C THR A 87 17.16 -0.57 1.42
N MET A 88 16.02 -0.61 2.11
CA MET A 88 15.29 0.58 2.56
C MET A 88 14.83 0.43 4.01
N PRO A 89 14.72 1.54 4.76
CA PRO A 89 14.26 1.52 6.16
C PRO A 89 12.72 1.44 6.24
N PHE A 90 12.13 0.45 5.58
CA PHE A 90 10.71 0.17 5.58
C PHE A 90 10.44 -1.25 6.06
N ARG A 91 9.36 -1.41 6.80
CA ARG A 91 8.77 -2.73 7.08
C ARG A 91 7.79 -3.07 5.97
N VAL A 92 7.85 -4.29 5.46
CA VAL A 92 6.91 -4.77 4.45
C VAL A 92 5.92 -5.75 5.07
N ILE A 93 4.63 -5.44 4.92
CA ILE A 93 3.53 -6.30 5.32
C ILE A 93 2.87 -6.84 4.05
N LEU A 94 2.75 -8.15 3.96
CA LEU A 94 2.01 -8.82 2.89
C LEU A 94 0.55 -9.02 3.33
N THR A 95 -0.40 -8.85 2.42
CA THR A 95 -1.81 -9.20 2.68
C THR A 95 -2.01 -10.71 2.83
N ARG A 96 -1.15 -11.50 2.16
CA ARG A 96 -0.96 -12.94 2.37
C ARG A 96 0.50 -13.32 2.10
N ASP A 97 1.05 -14.21 2.89
CA ASP A 97 2.42 -14.74 2.77
C ASP A 97 2.45 -16.22 2.34
N LYS A 98 1.29 -16.79 2.09
CA LYS A 98 1.06 -18.18 1.64
C LYS A 98 -0.21 -18.26 0.81
N ASP A 99 -0.56 -19.47 0.35
CA ASP A 99 -1.78 -19.71 -0.43
C ASP A 99 -3.03 -19.63 0.46
N LEU A 100 -3.56 -18.43 0.65
CA LEU A 100 -4.75 -18.12 1.45
C LEU A 100 -5.73 -17.26 0.65
N ASP A 101 -7.01 -17.47 0.84
CA ASP A 101 -8.07 -16.58 0.34
C ASP A 101 -8.19 -15.36 1.28
N VAL A 102 -8.02 -14.17 0.73
CA VAL A 102 -8.16 -12.90 1.43
C VAL A 102 -9.13 -12.03 0.65
N SER A 103 -10.20 -11.56 1.29
CA SER A 103 -11.20 -10.70 0.63
C SER A 103 -10.61 -9.35 0.21
N LEU A 104 -11.16 -8.72 -0.82
CA LEU A 104 -10.68 -7.43 -1.33
C LEU A 104 -10.75 -6.34 -0.23
N GLU A 105 -11.81 -6.36 0.58
CA GLU A 105 -11.98 -5.44 1.70
C GLU A 105 -10.91 -5.66 2.78
N SER A 106 -10.54 -6.91 3.06
CA SER A 106 -9.49 -7.23 4.03
C SER A 106 -8.12 -6.76 3.57
N ARG A 107 -7.83 -6.79 2.25
CA ARG A 107 -6.57 -6.29 1.67
C ARG A 107 -6.42 -4.78 1.91
N ALA A 108 -7.47 -4.00 1.63
CA ALA A 108 -7.50 -2.57 1.91
C ALA A 108 -7.41 -2.26 3.42
N ALA A 109 -8.10 -3.06 4.26
CA ALA A 109 -8.03 -2.92 5.71
C ALA A 109 -6.62 -3.16 6.26
N VAL A 110 -5.85 -4.11 5.71
CA VAL A 110 -4.43 -4.31 6.09
C VAL A 110 -3.63 -3.04 5.86
N ALA A 111 -3.83 -2.35 4.72
CA ALA A 111 -3.12 -1.11 4.44
C ALA A 111 -3.48 -0.01 5.45
N ASN A 112 -4.77 0.21 5.69
CA ASN A 112 -5.24 1.29 6.56
C ASN A 112 -4.91 1.06 8.04
N ASN A 113 -5.01 -0.19 8.51
CA ASN A 113 -4.73 -0.54 9.92
C ASN A 113 -3.22 -0.53 10.25
N ASN A 114 -2.37 -0.43 9.24
CA ASN A 114 -0.92 -0.39 9.43
C ASN A 114 -0.29 0.94 8.94
N ASP A 115 -1.07 2.00 8.78
CA ASP A 115 -0.59 3.33 8.35
C ASP A 115 0.33 3.23 7.13
N ALA A 116 -0.13 2.53 6.09
CA ALA A 116 0.66 2.25 4.90
C ALA A 116 1.10 3.54 4.20
N GLN A 117 2.37 3.62 3.84
CA GLN A 117 2.93 4.71 3.04
C GLN A 117 2.68 4.47 1.54
N VAL A 118 2.63 3.23 1.12
CA VAL A 118 2.39 2.78 -0.24
C VAL A 118 1.71 1.41 -0.20
N PHE A 119 0.78 1.19 -1.13
CA PHE A 119 0.12 -0.09 -1.38
C PHE A 119 0.40 -0.54 -2.82
N ILE A 120 0.91 -1.76 -3.01
CA ILE A 120 1.20 -2.34 -4.33
C ILE A 120 0.53 -3.70 -4.43
N SER A 121 -0.50 -3.81 -5.26
CA SER A 121 -1.13 -5.08 -5.62
C SER A 121 -0.41 -5.68 -6.84
N ILE A 122 -0.11 -6.96 -6.80
CA ILE A 122 0.65 -7.69 -7.83
C ILE A 122 -0.26 -8.73 -8.47
N HIS A 123 -0.41 -8.65 -9.79
CA HIS A 123 -1.24 -9.50 -10.64
C HIS A 123 -0.48 -10.02 -11.87
N ALA A 124 -1.05 -10.98 -12.59
CA ALA A 124 -0.55 -11.46 -13.87
C ALA A 124 -1.74 -11.70 -14.82
N ASN A 125 -1.91 -10.78 -15.74
CA ASN A 125 -3.10 -10.56 -16.56
C ASN A 125 -3.58 -11.83 -17.32
N GLY A 126 -4.89 -12.03 -17.30
CA GLY A 126 -5.58 -13.00 -18.14
C GLY A 126 -6.28 -12.32 -19.31
N SER A 127 -5.98 -12.72 -20.55
CA SER A 127 -6.67 -12.22 -21.75
C SER A 127 -7.23 -13.36 -22.58
N VAL A 128 -8.43 -13.15 -23.13
CA VAL A 128 -8.99 -14.06 -24.16
C VAL A 128 -8.16 -14.02 -25.45
N ARG A 129 -7.35 -12.98 -25.64
CA ARG A 129 -6.41 -12.85 -26.76
C ARG A 129 -5.06 -13.42 -26.36
N SER A 130 -4.75 -14.64 -26.76
CA SER A 130 -3.48 -15.30 -26.44
C SER A 130 -2.21 -14.61 -26.97
N LYS A 131 -2.35 -13.57 -27.79
CA LYS A 131 -1.25 -12.74 -28.31
C LYS A 131 -1.02 -11.47 -27.50
N SER A 132 -1.89 -11.14 -26.52
CA SER A 132 -1.65 -10.01 -25.62
C SER A 132 -0.34 -10.26 -24.87
N HIS A 133 0.47 -9.23 -24.69
CA HIS A 133 1.77 -9.31 -24.01
C HIS A 133 2.15 -7.94 -23.42
N GLY A 134 3.14 -7.94 -22.53
CA GLY A 134 3.63 -6.73 -21.89
C GLY A 134 3.07 -6.51 -20.49
N ALA A 135 3.61 -5.53 -19.78
CA ALA A 135 3.19 -5.13 -18.45
C ALA A 135 2.30 -3.89 -18.49
N GLU A 136 1.39 -3.80 -17.53
CA GLU A 136 0.50 -2.66 -17.33
C GLU A 136 0.46 -2.26 -15.86
N THR A 137 0.40 -0.97 -15.56
CA THR A 137 0.23 -0.51 -14.18
C THR A 137 -1.01 0.37 -14.07
N PHE A 138 -1.83 0.07 -13.07
CA PHE A 138 -3.12 0.70 -12.86
C PHE A 138 -3.15 1.51 -11.55
N PHE A 139 -3.91 2.59 -11.56
CA PHE A 139 -4.30 3.34 -10.36
C PHE A 139 -5.81 3.53 -10.31
N MET A 140 -6.34 3.82 -9.13
CA MET A 140 -7.78 3.94 -8.90
C MET A 140 -8.36 5.18 -9.58
N ASN A 141 -9.42 5.00 -10.37
CA ASN A 141 -10.32 6.06 -10.84
C ASN A 141 -11.67 5.43 -11.19
N VAL A 142 -12.76 6.17 -11.00
CA VAL A 142 -14.12 5.70 -11.36
C VAL A 142 -14.29 5.53 -12.89
N ASN A 143 -13.56 6.30 -13.68
CA ASN A 143 -13.56 6.21 -15.14
C ASN A 143 -12.40 5.35 -15.63
N ALA A 144 -12.71 4.28 -16.33
CA ALA A 144 -11.69 3.44 -16.96
C ALA A 144 -11.05 4.15 -18.17
N SER A 145 -9.75 3.91 -18.40
CA SER A 145 -9.01 4.45 -19.56
C SER A 145 -9.57 3.99 -20.89
N ASP A 146 -10.01 2.74 -20.94
CA ASP A 146 -10.57 2.10 -22.12
C ASP A 146 -11.47 0.92 -21.74
N GLU A 147 -12.16 0.35 -22.74
CA GLU A 147 -13.09 -0.76 -22.54
C GLU A 147 -12.40 -2.06 -22.09
N GLU A 148 -11.17 -2.33 -22.51
CA GLU A 148 -10.39 -3.48 -22.08
C GLU A 148 -10.05 -3.38 -20.60
N THR A 149 -9.61 -2.20 -20.17
CA THR A 149 -9.32 -1.89 -18.76
C THR A 149 -10.58 -1.99 -17.89
N ARG A 150 -11.73 -1.54 -18.39
CA ARG A 150 -13.01 -1.67 -17.66
C ARG A 150 -13.39 -3.13 -17.45
N LYS A 151 -13.22 -3.97 -18.48
CA LYS A 151 -13.47 -5.41 -18.38
C LYS A 151 -12.51 -6.10 -17.42
N LEU A 152 -11.24 -5.75 -17.46
CA LEU A 152 -10.26 -6.27 -16.50
C LEU A 152 -10.64 -5.92 -15.06
N ALA A 153 -10.92 -4.65 -14.78
CA ALA A 153 -11.34 -4.23 -13.45
C ALA A 153 -12.62 -4.95 -12.98
N TYR A 154 -13.55 -5.19 -13.89
CA TYR A 154 -14.74 -5.98 -13.58
C TYR A 154 -14.39 -7.42 -13.17
N LEU A 155 -13.55 -8.11 -13.93
CA LEU A 155 -13.12 -9.50 -13.63
C LEU A 155 -12.40 -9.57 -12.28
N GLU A 156 -11.47 -8.66 -12.02
CA GLU A 156 -10.73 -8.59 -10.75
C GLU A 156 -11.66 -8.30 -9.55
N ASN A 157 -12.71 -7.49 -9.76
CA ASN A 157 -13.65 -7.11 -8.71
C ASN A 157 -14.64 -8.22 -8.34
N THR A 158 -15.01 -9.08 -9.29
CA THR A 158 -16.15 -10.01 -9.13
C THR A 158 -15.71 -11.47 -9.04
N GLY A 159 -14.52 -11.80 -9.51
CA GLY A 159 -14.18 -13.18 -9.80
C GLY A 159 -15.07 -13.72 -10.93
N GLU A 160 -15.35 -15.02 -10.96
CA GLU A 160 -16.07 -15.66 -12.07
C GLU A 160 -17.60 -15.43 -12.11
N GLU A 161 -18.20 -14.72 -11.15
CA GLU A 161 -19.67 -14.52 -11.11
C GLU A 161 -20.16 -13.30 -11.89
N LEU A 162 -20.16 -13.41 -13.22
CA LEU A 162 -20.56 -12.31 -14.14
C LEU A 162 -22.06 -12.00 -14.15
N GLU A 163 -22.95 -12.96 -13.82
CA GLU A 163 -24.37 -12.84 -14.15
C GLU A 163 -25.28 -12.28 -13.06
N LYS A 164 -24.83 -12.24 -11.82
CA LYS A 164 -25.70 -11.95 -10.67
C LYS A 164 -25.76 -10.49 -10.19
N ARG A 165 -24.89 -9.59 -10.66
CA ARG A 165 -24.61 -8.31 -9.95
C ARG A 165 -24.92 -7.02 -10.71
N ILE A 166 -25.57 -7.05 -11.86
CA ILE A 166 -25.95 -5.82 -12.62
C ILE A 166 -26.90 -4.90 -11.81
N ALA A 167 -27.64 -5.43 -10.84
CA ALA A 167 -28.55 -4.64 -10.01
C ALA A 167 -27.87 -3.86 -8.86
N ASP A 168 -26.68 -4.29 -8.41
CA ASP A 168 -25.95 -3.67 -7.29
C ASP A 168 -25.01 -2.52 -7.76
N GLU A 169 -24.70 -2.44 -9.05
CA GLU A 169 -23.76 -1.48 -9.63
C GLU A 169 -24.13 0.00 -9.41
N ALA A 170 -25.40 0.33 -9.40
CA ALA A 170 -25.86 1.73 -9.24
C ALA A 170 -25.63 2.26 -7.81
N GLN A 171 -25.77 1.41 -6.78
CA GLN A 171 -25.49 1.80 -5.39
C GLN A 171 -23.99 1.86 -5.10
N ASP A 172 -23.20 1.00 -5.72
CA ASP A 172 -21.76 1.01 -5.62
C ASP A 172 -21.16 2.24 -6.31
N ALA A 173 -21.74 2.72 -7.43
CA ALA A 173 -21.25 3.88 -8.15
C ALA A 173 -21.32 5.18 -7.30
N VAL A 174 -22.40 5.39 -6.54
CA VAL A 174 -22.53 6.58 -5.66
C VAL A 174 -21.51 6.51 -4.51
N LYS A 175 -21.34 5.35 -3.90
CA LYS A 175 -20.31 5.14 -2.86
C LYS A 175 -18.91 5.37 -3.42
N MET A 176 -18.63 4.91 -4.65
CA MET A 176 -17.36 5.12 -5.32
C MET A 176 -17.08 6.59 -5.61
N ILE A 177 -18.07 7.38 -6.04
CA ILE A 177 -17.90 8.83 -6.28
C ILE A 177 -17.55 9.55 -4.98
N LEU A 178 -18.27 9.29 -3.89
CA LEU A 178 -17.96 9.87 -2.58
C LEU A 178 -16.56 9.47 -2.08
N TRP A 179 -16.18 8.24 -2.35
CA TRP A 179 -14.87 7.71 -2.02
C TRP A 179 -13.76 8.35 -2.86
N ASP A 180 -13.97 8.50 -4.18
CA ASP A 180 -13.03 9.16 -5.08
C ASP A 180 -12.75 10.61 -4.65
N MET A 181 -13.76 11.33 -4.19
CA MET A 181 -13.57 12.69 -3.64
C MET A 181 -12.68 12.68 -2.37
N ALA A 182 -12.86 11.70 -1.49
CA ALA A 182 -12.02 11.55 -0.30
C ALA A 182 -10.58 11.10 -0.65
N GLN A 183 -10.42 10.34 -1.74
CA GLN A 183 -9.13 9.81 -2.21
C GLN A 183 -8.38 10.73 -3.19
N ALA A 184 -8.98 11.83 -3.65
CA ALA A 184 -8.37 12.72 -4.64
C ALA A 184 -6.94 13.19 -4.27
N ALA A 185 -6.61 13.22 -2.96
CA ALA A 185 -5.25 13.52 -2.50
C ALA A 185 -4.22 12.46 -2.93
N TYR A 186 -4.62 11.19 -3.01
CA TYR A 186 -3.72 10.07 -3.32
C TYR A 186 -3.69 9.70 -4.81
N VAL A 187 -4.69 10.06 -5.59
CA VAL A 187 -4.77 9.72 -7.03
C VAL A 187 -3.55 10.20 -7.79
N ARG A 188 -3.13 11.45 -7.61
CA ARG A 188 -1.94 12.00 -8.26
C ARG A 188 -0.65 11.31 -7.83
N GLN A 189 -0.55 10.94 -6.56
CA GLN A 189 0.61 10.23 -6.04
C GLN A 189 0.64 8.79 -6.56
N SER A 190 -0.52 8.12 -6.62
CA SER A 190 -0.68 6.79 -7.22
C SER A 190 -0.30 6.80 -8.70
N GLN A 191 -0.75 7.81 -9.45
CA GLN A 191 -0.36 7.98 -10.85
C GLN A 191 1.16 8.09 -11.01
N ARG A 192 1.82 8.93 -10.18
CA ARG A 192 3.29 9.08 -10.23
C ARG A 192 4.03 7.80 -9.87
N LEU A 193 3.54 7.06 -8.87
CA LEU A 193 4.08 5.75 -8.53
C LEU A 193 3.92 4.77 -9.70
N ALA A 194 2.74 4.73 -10.33
CA ALA A 194 2.46 3.88 -11.49
C ALA A 194 3.38 4.20 -12.66
N GLU A 195 3.59 5.48 -12.98
CA GLU A 195 4.49 5.93 -14.05
C GLU A 195 5.91 5.39 -13.83
N MET A 196 6.46 5.56 -12.63
CA MET A 196 7.83 5.14 -12.31
C MET A 196 8.00 3.62 -12.31
N VAL A 197 7.03 2.88 -11.78
CA VAL A 197 7.06 1.41 -11.79
C VAL A 197 6.94 0.89 -13.21
N GLN A 198 6.03 1.44 -14.02
CA GLN A 198 5.83 1.03 -15.42
C GLN A 198 7.06 1.29 -16.29
N GLU A 199 7.70 2.46 -16.13
CA GLU A 199 8.93 2.79 -16.83
C GLU A 199 10.05 1.78 -16.56
N ASP A 200 10.28 1.46 -15.27
CA ASP A 200 11.33 0.52 -14.87
C ASP A 200 11.04 -0.92 -15.33
N LEU A 201 9.77 -1.35 -15.35
CA LEU A 201 9.35 -2.64 -15.91
C LEU A 201 9.66 -2.70 -17.42
N ASN A 202 9.34 -1.66 -18.18
CA ASN A 202 9.57 -1.62 -19.62
C ASN A 202 11.05 -1.61 -19.98
N LEU A 203 11.86 -0.81 -19.26
CA LEU A 203 13.30 -0.68 -19.52
C LEU A 203 14.04 -1.99 -19.29
N GLU A 204 13.76 -2.67 -18.18
CA GLU A 204 14.49 -3.88 -17.78
C GLU A 204 14.10 -5.11 -18.59
N LEU A 205 12.83 -5.24 -18.91
CA LEU A 205 12.29 -6.48 -19.46
C LEU A 205 12.12 -6.44 -20.98
N GLY A 206 12.37 -5.27 -21.60
CA GLY A 206 12.13 -5.07 -23.03
C GLY A 206 10.68 -5.38 -23.42
N LEU A 207 9.75 -5.22 -22.49
CA LEU A 207 8.34 -5.48 -22.70
C LEU A 207 7.70 -4.35 -23.52
N GLU A 208 6.62 -4.69 -24.23
CA GLU A 208 5.78 -3.65 -24.82
C GLU A 208 5.29 -2.70 -23.72
N ASN A 209 5.49 -1.41 -23.94
CA ASN A 209 4.99 -0.39 -23.05
C ASN A 209 3.50 -0.17 -23.29
N ARG A 210 2.67 -0.83 -22.50
CA ARG A 210 1.21 -0.65 -22.53
C ARG A 210 0.77 0.56 -21.69
N GLY A 211 1.72 1.22 -21.05
CA GLY A 211 1.51 2.46 -20.29
C GLY A 211 0.85 2.25 -18.93
N ILE A 212 0.52 3.38 -18.31
CA ILE A 212 -0.32 3.40 -17.12
C ILE A 212 -1.78 3.57 -17.52
N LYS A 213 -2.66 2.96 -16.77
CA LYS A 213 -4.10 3.01 -16.99
C LYS A 213 -4.84 3.25 -15.67
N GLN A 214 -6.12 3.53 -15.76
CA GLN A 214 -6.96 3.74 -14.58
C GLN A 214 -8.29 3.02 -14.73
N ALA A 215 -8.81 2.50 -13.63
CA ALA A 215 -10.16 1.97 -13.49
C ALA A 215 -10.57 1.79 -12.02
N ALA A 216 -11.82 1.38 -11.81
CA ALA A 216 -12.40 1.16 -10.50
C ALA A 216 -12.06 -0.23 -9.93
N PHE A 217 -10.78 -0.46 -9.63
CA PHE A 217 -10.35 -1.69 -8.96
C PHE A 217 -10.72 -1.69 -7.48
N LYS A 218 -11.55 -2.64 -7.03
CA LYS A 218 -12.00 -2.72 -5.63
C LYS A 218 -10.85 -2.92 -4.64
N VAL A 219 -9.79 -3.62 -5.03
CA VAL A 219 -8.61 -3.82 -4.18
C VAL A 219 -7.88 -2.52 -3.86
N LEU A 220 -7.97 -1.52 -4.75
CA LEU A 220 -7.42 -0.17 -4.54
C LEU A 220 -8.43 0.77 -3.86
N GLN A 221 -9.71 0.41 -3.91
CA GLN A 221 -10.78 1.18 -3.27
C GLN A 221 -10.66 1.03 -1.75
N GLY A 222 -10.67 2.11 -1.03
CA GLY A 222 -10.57 2.04 0.42
C GLY A 222 -9.16 2.23 0.98
N VAL A 223 -8.14 2.22 0.15
CA VAL A 223 -6.75 2.39 0.59
C VAL A 223 -6.43 3.87 0.82
N ALA A 224 -6.03 4.22 2.04
CA ALA A 224 -5.75 5.60 2.45
C ALA A 224 -4.26 5.99 2.26
N CYS A 225 -3.66 5.56 1.16
CA CYS A 225 -2.30 5.94 0.75
C CYS A 225 -2.17 5.82 -0.78
N PRO A 226 -1.05 6.25 -1.40
CA PRO A 226 -0.74 5.96 -2.79
C PRO A 226 -0.82 4.46 -3.09
N ALA A 227 -1.66 4.06 -4.05
CA ALA A 227 -1.99 2.68 -4.32
C ALA A 227 -1.99 2.37 -5.82
N ILE A 228 -1.34 1.27 -6.20
CA ILE A 228 -1.27 0.79 -7.59
C ILE A 228 -1.54 -0.72 -7.66
N LEU A 229 -2.00 -1.16 -8.84
CA LEU A 229 -2.05 -2.56 -9.23
C LEU A 229 -1.12 -2.76 -10.44
N VAL A 230 -0.24 -3.74 -10.34
CA VAL A 230 0.76 -4.06 -11.35
C VAL A 230 0.42 -5.39 -12.00
N GLU A 231 0.11 -5.38 -13.28
CA GLU A 231 0.00 -6.54 -14.14
C GLU A 231 1.37 -6.84 -14.73
N LEU A 232 2.02 -7.87 -14.23
CA LEU A 232 3.42 -8.21 -14.53
C LEU A 232 3.64 -8.59 -15.98
N ALA A 233 2.71 -9.33 -16.55
CA ALA A 233 2.69 -9.87 -17.91
C ALA A 233 1.36 -10.61 -18.13
N PHE A 234 1.12 -11.12 -19.35
CA PHE A 234 -0.08 -11.90 -19.66
C PHE A 234 0.18 -13.40 -19.45
N ILE A 235 -0.31 -13.99 -18.37
CA ILE A 235 -0.19 -15.43 -18.09
C ILE A 235 -0.90 -16.28 -19.15
N SER A 236 -1.90 -15.70 -19.85
CA SER A 236 -2.60 -16.33 -20.99
C SER A 236 -1.75 -16.40 -22.27
N ASN A 237 -0.62 -15.67 -22.35
CA ASN A 237 0.33 -15.75 -23.42
C ASN A 237 1.36 -16.87 -23.12
N PRO A 238 1.48 -17.90 -23.98
CA PRO A 238 2.36 -19.04 -23.69
C PRO A 238 3.85 -18.71 -23.53
N GLU A 239 4.33 -17.64 -24.17
CA GLU A 239 5.72 -17.20 -24.03
C GLU A 239 5.95 -16.47 -22.71
N GLU A 240 5.01 -15.60 -22.34
CA GLU A 240 5.06 -14.89 -21.06
C GLU A 240 4.79 -15.82 -19.88
N GLU A 241 3.89 -16.81 -20.02
CA GLU A 241 3.67 -17.85 -19.02
C GLU A 241 4.97 -18.58 -18.66
N ARG A 242 5.77 -19.00 -19.68
CA ARG A 242 7.06 -19.65 -19.41
C ARG A 242 8.01 -18.74 -18.65
N LYS A 243 8.07 -17.46 -19.00
CA LYS A 243 8.88 -16.46 -18.29
C LYS A 243 8.40 -16.26 -16.87
N LEU A 244 7.08 -16.13 -16.64
CA LEU A 244 6.48 -15.99 -15.31
C LEU A 244 6.76 -17.19 -14.40
N GLY A 245 6.94 -18.39 -14.97
CA GLY A 245 7.37 -19.59 -14.24
C GLY A 245 8.87 -19.64 -13.91
N ASP A 246 9.70 -18.75 -14.48
CA ASP A 246 11.15 -18.72 -14.26
C ASP A 246 11.51 -17.84 -13.07
N GLU A 247 12.22 -18.39 -12.10
CA GLU A 247 12.59 -17.66 -10.85
C GLU A 247 13.47 -16.44 -11.13
N SER A 248 14.36 -16.49 -12.13
CA SER A 248 15.23 -15.38 -12.48
C SER A 248 14.44 -14.24 -13.11
N TYR A 249 13.42 -14.56 -13.89
CA TYR A 249 12.51 -13.58 -14.46
C TYR A 249 11.64 -12.92 -13.37
N GLN A 250 11.10 -13.71 -12.43
CA GLN A 250 10.37 -13.21 -11.27
C GLN A 250 11.24 -12.26 -10.42
N GLN A 251 12.53 -12.59 -10.27
CA GLN A 251 13.47 -11.73 -9.56
C GLN A 251 13.66 -10.39 -10.28
N ARG A 252 13.84 -10.38 -11.61
CA ARG A 252 13.95 -9.14 -12.39
C ARG A 252 12.67 -8.31 -12.35
N LEU A 253 11.49 -8.94 -12.35
CA LEU A 253 10.21 -8.24 -12.14
C LEU A 253 10.18 -7.52 -10.79
N ALA A 254 10.54 -8.23 -9.72
CA ALA A 254 10.61 -7.64 -8.37
C ALA A 254 11.63 -6.48 -8.29
N GLU A 255 12.79 -6.63 -8.93
CA GLU A 255 13.82 -5.58 -9.00
C GLU A 255 13.35 -4.35 -9.78
N SER A 256 12.58 -4.54 -10.85
CA SER A 256 12.02 -3.42 -11.61
C SER A 256 11.00 -2.63 -10.80
N ILE A 257 10.07 -3.32 -10.13
CA ILE A 257 9.11 -2.67 -9.24
C ILE A 257 9.84 -1.95 -8.10
N HIS A 258 10.84 -2.59 -7.51
CA HIS A 258 11.66 -2.00 -6.46
C HIS A 258 12.36 -0.71 -6.92
N ARG A 259 12.96 -0.68 -8.11
CA ARG A 259 13.60 0.54 -8.65
C ARG A 259 12.61 1.68 -8.83
N GLY A 260 11.45 1.41 -9.43
CA GLY A 260 10.38 2.39 -9.57
C GLY A 260 9.90 2.94 -8.22
N LEU A 261 9.73 2.08 -7.24
CA LEU A 261 9.37 2.46 -5.87
C LEU A 261 10.45 3.33 -5.20
N VAL A 262 11.72 2.97 -5.33
CA VAL A 262 12.84 3.79 -4.79
C VAL A 262 12.86 5.17 -5.42
N ARG A 263 12.67 5.28 -6.73
CA ARG A 263 12.59 6.57 -7.43
C ARG A 263 11.42 7.41 -6.91
N TYR A 264 10.26 6.78 -6.75
CA TYR A 264 9.07 7.44 -6.22
C TYR A 264 9.30 7.99 -4.81
N LEU A 265 9.79 7.17 -3.89
CA LEU A 265 9.99 7.57 -2.49
C LEU A 265 11.07 8.65 -2.31
N ARG A 266 12.04 8.74 -3.23
CA ARG A 266 13.04 9.83 -3.23
C ARG A 266 12.43 11.18 -3.63
N LEU A 267 11.49 11.19 -4.58
CA LEU A 267 10.85 12.40 -5.08
C LEU A 267 9.66 12.84 -4.22
N PHE A 268 9.03 11.91 -3.56
CA PHE A 268 7.89 12.09 -2.68
C PHE A 268 8.19 11.49 -1.30
N PRO A 269 9.09 12.12 -0.52
CA PRO A 269 9.41 11.62 0.81
C PRO A 269 8.15 11.64 1.66
N GLN A 270 7.78 10.50 2.16
CA GLN A 270 6.63 10.33 3.03
C GLN A 270 6.96 10.93 4.41
N LYS A 271 6.06 11.74 4.94
CA LYS A 271 6.23 12.41 6.24
C LYS A 271 6.12 11.45 7.40
#